data_5f9e8b47fd8c4df58c60fd1b58d42d89
#
_entry.id   5f9e8b47fd8c4df58c60fd1b58d42d89
#
_cell.length_a   1.000
_cell.length_b   1.000
_cell.length_c   1.000
_cell.angle_alpha   90.00
_cell.angle_beta   90.00
_cell.angle_gamma   90.00
#
_symmetry.space_group_name_H-M   'P 1'
#
loop_
_entity.id
_entity.type
_entity.pdbx_description
1 polymer ?
#
loop_
_entity_poly.entity_id
_entity_poly.type
_entity_poly.pdbx_seq_one_letter_code
_entity_poly.pdbx_strand_id
1 'polypeptide(L)'
;IIAIVFKSITLPIILVSVIEFAIFINMGIPTYTKTTLPFIASIVIGTIQLGATVDYAILMTNKYKRARYHGAEKKEAVIEAMQGSVQSIVVSALSFFAATFGVGLYSNIDMISSLCTLMARGALISMVVVILLLPTMFMIFDKVIIHTSAGFRNKEKQIEQ
;
A
#
# COMPACT_ATOMS: atom_id res chain seq x y z
N ILE A 1 -0.29 -10.52 10.97
CA ILE A 1 0.91 -10.83 10.17
C ILE A 1 1.83 -9.61 10.12
N ILE A 2 1.41 -8.45 9.59
CA ILE A 2 2.25 -7.24 9.41
C ILE A 2 2.89 -6.80 10.74
N ALA A 3 2.14 -6.77 11.84
CA ALA A 3 2.64 -6.40 13.16
C ALA A 3 3.75 -7.33 13.66
N ILE A 4 3.65 -8.62 13.37
CA ILE A 4 4.66 -9.64 13.72
C ILE A 4 5.92 -9.45 12.89
N VAL A 5 5.78 -9.26 11.58
CA VAL A 5 6.90 -9.08 10.65
C VAL A 5 7.72 -7.83 11.00
N PHE A 6 7.05 -6.72 11.27
CA PHE A 6 7.72 -5.45 11.58
C PHE A 6 8.10 -5.28 13.05
N LYS A 7 7.59 -6.13 13.95
CA LYS A 7 7.75 -6.00 15.42
C LYS A 7 7.45 -4.58 15.89
N SER A 8 6.43 -3.97 15.32
CA SER A 8 5.98 -2.60 15.55
C SER A 8 4.46 -2.56 15.40
N ILE A 9 3.78 -1.79 16.25
CA ILE A 9 2.32 -1.59 16.18
C ILE A 9 1.99 -0.40 15.28
N THR A 10 2.85 0.61 15.24
CA THR A 10 2.63 1.85 14.49
C THR A 10 2.64 1.62 12.97
N LEU A 11 3.58 0.81 12.47
CA LEU A 11 3.69 0.54 11.03
C LEU A 11 2.42 -0.09 10.44
N PRO A 12 1.84 -1.15 11.03
CA PRO A 12 0.58 -1.71 10.54
C PRO A 12 -0.55 -0.69 10.48
N ILE A 13 -0.66 0.18 11.48
CA ILE A 13 -1.71 1.21 11.53
C ILE A 13 -1.55 2.18 10.35
N ILE A 14 -0.34 2.67 10.11
CA ILE A 14 -0.04 3.58 8.99
C ILE A 14 -0.34 2.88 7.65
N LEU A 15 0.13 1.63 7.47
CA LEU A 15 -0.06 0.88 6.24
C LEU A 15 -1.55 0.65 5.94
N VAL A 16 -2.29 0.17 6.94
CA VAL A 16 -3.74 -0.07 6.79
C VAL A 16 -4.47 1.23 6.50
N SER A 17 -4.15 2.33 7.18
CA SER A 17 -4.79 3.64 6.92
C SER A 17 -4.57 4.12 5.49
N VAL A 18 -3.36 3.97 4.93
CA VAL A 18 -3.07 4.35 3.54
C VAL A 18 -3.83 3.47 2.55
N ILE A 19 -3.92 2.17 2.82
CA ILE A 19 -4.64 1.22 1.98
C ILE A 19 -6.14 1.47 2.01
N GLU A 20 -6.72 1.65 3.20
CA GLU A 20 -8.14 1.99 3.37
C GLU A 20 -8.49 3.29 2.66
N PHE A 21 -7.62 4.29 2.73
CA PHE A 21 -7.81 5.54 1.98
C PHE A 21 -7.89 5.31 0.47
N ALA A 22 -7.04 4.45 -0.10
CA ALA A 22 -7.10 4.08 -1.51
C ALA A 22 -8.41 3.35 -1.86
N ILE A 23 -8.88 2.46 -0.98
CA ILE A 23 -10.15 1.75 -1.15
C ILE A 23 -11.32 2.74 -1.13
N PHE A 24 -11.35 3.68 -0.17
CA PHE A 24 -12.38 4.72 -0.11
C PHE A 24 -12.45 5.58 -1.38
N ILE A 25 -11.31 5.99 -1.92
CA ILE A 25 -11.28 6.71 -3.20
C ILE A 25 -11.88 5.86 -4.30
N ASN A 26 -11.48 4.59 -4.43
CA ASN A 26 -11.98 3.69 -5.45
C ASN A 26 -13.49 3.46 -5.33
N MET A 27 -13.99 3.26 -4.12
CA MET A 27 -15.41 3.05 -3.82
C MET A 27 -16.26 4.33 -3.97
N GLY A 28 -15.66 5.49 -3.82
CA GLY A 28 -16.33 6.79 -3.99
C GLY A 28 -16.64 7.13 -5.45
N ILE A 29 -15.82 6.70 -6.40
CA ILE A 29 -15.99 7.04 -7.83
C ILE A 29 -17.33 6.59 -8.41
N PRO A 30 -17.84 5.37 -8.17
CA PRO A 30 -19.16 4.93 -8.64
C PRO A 30 -20.33 5.81 -8.23
N THR A 31 -20.22 6.44 -7.06
CA THR A 31 -21.22 7.41 -6.57
C THR A 31 -21.32 8.63 -7.47
N TYR A 32 -20.19 9.12 -7.96
CA TYR A 32 -20.14 10.24 -8.91
C TYR A 32 -20.58 9.83 -10.34
N THR A 33 -20.22 8.63 -10.76
CA THR A 33 -20.56 8.13 -12.11
C THR A 33 -21.97 7.56 -12.17
N LYS A 34 -22.73 7.55 -11.06
CA LYS A 34 -24.09 6.98 -10.96
C LYS A 34 -24.18 5.54 -11.48
N THR A 35 -23.12 4.77 -11.36
CA THR A 35 -23.10 3.36 -11.73
C THR A 35 -23.60 2.51 -10.56
N THR A 36 -24.58 1.68 -10.79
CA THR A 36 -25.08 0.74 -9.77
C THR A 36 -24.09 -0.39 -9.60
N LEU A 37 -23.52 -0.51 -8.41
CA LEU A 37 -22.66 -1.63 -8.07
C LEU A 37 -23.48 -2.78 -7.51
N PRO A 38 -23.21 -4.02 -7.92
CA PRO A 38 -23.75 -5.19 -7.20
C PRO A 38 -23.30 -5.16 -5.73
N PHE A 39 -24.17 -5.52 -4.81
CA PHE A 39 -23.87 -5.52 -3.37
C PHE A 39 -22.59 -6.32 -3.02
N ILE A 40 -22.42 -7.47 -3.69
CA ILE A 40 -21.26 -8.34 -3.52
C ILE A 40 -19.96 -7.64 -3.98
N ALA A 41 -20.02 -6.76 -4.98
CA ALA A 41 -18.86 -6.07 -5.52
C ALA A 41 -18.14 -5.24 -4.46
N SER A 42 -18.87 -4.56 -3.60
CA SER A 42 -18.29 -3.71 -2.55
C SER A 42 -17.43 -4.49 -1.57
N ILE A 43 -17.91 -5.66 -1.13
CA ILE A 43 -17.21 -6.52 -0.16
C ILE A 43 -15.99 -7.16 -0.81
N VAL A 44 -16.16 -7.72 -2.01
CA VAL A 44 -15.11 -8.44 -2.73
C VAL A 44 -13.97 -7.49 -3.12
N ILE A 45 -14.29 -6.28 -3.59
CA ILE A 45 -13.29 -5.30 -4.01
C ILE A 45 -12.45 -4.85 -2.81
N GLY A 46 -13.06 -4.51 -1.68
CA GLY A 46 -12.33 -4.12 -0.48
C GLY A 46 -11.30 -5.18 -0.08
N THR A 47 -11.72 -6.44 -0.04
CA THR A 47 -10.85 -7.55 0.35
C THR A 47 -9.71 -7.80 -0.64
N ILE A 48 -10.01 -7.81 -1.95
CA ILE A 48 -9.01 -8.08 -2.98
C ILE A 48 -8.04 -6.91 -3.11
N GLN A 49 -8.54 -5.68 -3.09
CA GLN A 49 -7.70 -4.48 -3.17
C GLN A 49 -6.80 -4.37 -1.95
N LEU A 50 -7.30 -4.67 -0.76
CA LEU A 50 -6.48 -4.74 0.45
C LEU A 50 -5.33 -5.74 0.27
N GLY A 51 -5.62 -6.96 -0.17
CA GLY A 51 -4.61 -8.00 -0.40
C GLY A 51 -3.55 -7.61 -1.41
N ALA A 52 -3.95 -7.08 -2.55
CA ALA A 52 -3.03 -6.69 -3.62
C ALA A 52 -2.18 -5.45 -3.27
N THR A 53 -2.67 -4.57 -2.41
CA THR A 53 -1.98 -3.31 -2.07
C THR A 53 -1.03 -3.46 -0.88
N VAL A 54 -1.31 -4.39 0.03
CA VAL A 54 -0.47 -4.66 1.21
C VAL A 54 0.97 -4.95 0.81
N ASP A 55 1.20 -5.71 -0.24
CA ASP A 55 2.54 -6.08 -0.70
C ASP A 55 3.36 -4.86 -1.14
N TYR A 56 2.74 -3.88 -1.80
CA TYR A 56 3.40 -2.63 -2.20
C TYR A 56 3.86 -1.83 -0.97
N ALA A 57 2.98 -1.74 0.00
CA ALA A 57 3.25 -1.02 1.23
C ALA A 57 4.32 -1.72 2.08
N ILE A 58 4.29 -3.04 2.18
CA ILE A 58 5.30 -3.85 2.87
C ILE A 58 6.67 -3.70 2.20
N LEU A 59 6.74 -3.77 0.87
CA LEU A 59 7.98 -3.66 0.11
C LEU A 59 8.67 -2.31 0.40
N MET A 60 7.95 -1.21 0.28
CA MET A 60 8.49 0.13 0.53
C MET A 60 8.90 0.31 2.00
N THR A 61 8.08 -0.18 2.94
CA THR A 61 8.36 -0.10 4.38
C THR A 61 9.61 -0.88 4.77
N ASN A 62 9.81 -2.07 4.20
CA ASN A 62 11.01 -2.88 4.46
C ASN A 62 12.27 -2.14 4.01
N LYS A 63 12.24 -1.52 2.83
CA LYS A 63 13.39 -0.76 2.33
C LYS A 63 13.66 0.48 3.17
N TYR A 64 12.60 1.24 3.53
CA TYR A 64 12.71 2.37 4.44
C TYR A 64 13.33 1.96 5.79
N LYS A 65 12.81 0.90 6.40
CA LYS A 65 13.30 0.39 7.67
C LYS A 65 14.76 -0.06 7.59
N ARG A 66 15.15 -0.72 6.49
CA ARG A 66 16.51 -1.17 6.24
C ARG A 66 17.48 0.02 6.10
N ALA A 67 17.13 1.04 5.32
CA ALA A 67 17.94 2.24 5.15
C ALA A 67 18.15 2.96 6.50
N ARG A 68 17.08 3.14 7.28
CA ARG A 68 17.17 3.73 8.62
C ARG A 68 18.03 2.89 9.57
N TYR A 69 17.95 1.57 9.50
CA TYR A 69 18.76 0.67 10.32
C TYR A 69 20.26 0.79 10.01
N HIS A 70 20.63 1.08 8.77
CA HIS A 70 22.02 1.35 8.35
C HIS A 70 22.50 2.77 8.70
N GLY A 71 21.68 3.59 9.32
CA GLY A 71 22.05 4.92 9.79
C GLY A 71 21.80 6.05 8.80
N ALA A 72 21.08 5.78 7.70
CA ALA A 72 20.68 6.82 6.77
C ALA A 72 19.79 7.85 7.44
N GLU A 73 19.94 9.12 7.07
CA GLU A 73 19.02 10.16 7.52
C GLU A 73 17.60 9.91 7.01
N LYS A 74 16.61 10.49 7.69
CA LYS A 74 15.19 10.34 7.38
C LYS A 74 14.86 10.59 5.90
N LYS A 75 15.39 11.68 5.33
CA LYS A 75 15.16 12.01 3.92
C LYS A 75 15.83 11.02 2.97
N GLU A 76 17.06 10.65 3.25
CA GLU A 76 17.82 9.67 2.47
C GLU A 76 17.16 8.30 2.50
N ALA A 77 16.71 7.85 3.65
CA ALA A 77 16.01 6.58 3.81
C ALA A 77 14.70 6.52 3.00
N VAL A 78 13.96 7.64 2.94
CA VAL A 78 12.75 7.73 2.11
C VAL A 78 13.10 7.68 0.62
N ILE A 79 14.12 8.40 0.19
CA ILE A 79 14.57 8.41 -1.21
C ILE A 79 15.04 7.02 -1.62
N GLU A 80 15.86 6.35 -0.80
CA GLU A 80 16.34 4.98 -1.06
C GLU A 80 15.19 3.99 -1.12
N ALA A 81 14.22 4.09 -0.20
CA ALA A 81 13.03 3.25 -0.21
C ALA A 81 12.20 3.45 -1.49
N MET A 82 12.02 4.70 -1.92
CA MET A 82 11.30 5.01 -3.16
C MET A 82 12.03 4.47 -4.39
N GLN A 83 13.30 4.82 -4.57
CA GLN A 83 14.09 4.38 -5.72
C GLN A 83 14.11 2.86 -5.87
N GLY A 84 14.20 2.16 -4.74
CA GLY A 84 14.22 0.71 -4.76
C GLY A 84 12.85 0.03 -4.89
N SER A 85 11.74 0.71 -4.64
CA SER A 85 10.40 0.08 -4.60
C SER A 85 9.48 0.49 -5.74
N VAL A 86 9.58 1.74 -6.21
CA VAL A 86 8.63 2.31 -7.19
C VAL A 86 8.55 1.47 -8.45
N GLN A 87 9.69 1.05 -9.00
CA GLN A 87 9.71 0.23 -10.20
C GLN A 87 8.94 -1.08 -10.03
N SER A 88 9.17 -1.79 -8.93
CA SER A 88 8.46 -3.06 -8.64
C SER A 88 6.96 -2.83 -8.42
N ILE A 89 6.60 -1.77 -7.71
CA ILE A 89 5.20 -1.40 -7.47
C ILE A 89 4.48 -1.08 -8.79
N VAL A 90 5.10 -0.29 -9.65
CA VAL A 90 4.52 0.08 -10.95
C VAL A 90 4.34 -1.15 -11.84
N VAL A 91 5.36 -2.01 -11.96
CA VAL A 91 5.27 -3.23 -12.77
C VAL A 91 4.17 -4.15 -12.25
N SER A 92 4.09 -4.38 -10.94
CA SER A 92 3.07 -5.24 -10.33
C SER A 92 1.66 -4.66 -10.52
N ALA A 93 1.48 -3.36 -10.29
CA ALA A 93 0.18 -2.70 -10.44
C ALA A 93 -0.30 -2.70 -11.90
N LEU A 94 0.61 -2.44 -12.86
CA LEU A 94 0.27 -2.49 -14.29
C LEU A 94 -0.03 -3.90 -14.77
N SER A 95 0.69 -4.92 -14.27
CA SER A 95 0.41 -6.32 -14.58
C SER A 95 -0.96 -6.73 -14.06
N PHE A 96 -1.29 -6.38 -12.83
CA PHE A 96 -2.60 -6.64 -12.24
C PHE A 96 -3.72 -5.87 -12.96
N PHE A 97 -3.48 -4.61 -13.30
CA PHE A 97 -4.39 -3.80 -14.12
C PHE A 97 -4.66 -4.47 -15.46
N ALA A 98 -3.62 -4.85 -16.20
CA ALA A 98 -3.76 -5.45 -17.52
C ALA A 98 -4.55 -6.76 -17.48
N ALA A 99 -4.27 -7.62 -16.49
CA ALA A 99 -4.96 -8.88 -16.31
C ALA A 99 -6.45 -8.67 -15.98
N THR A 100 -6.76 -7.82 -15.03
CA THR A 100 -8.17 -7.58 -14.62
C THR A 100 -8.95 -6.79 -15.65
N PHE A 101 -8.34 -5.79 -16.28
CA PHE A 101 -8.97 -5.00 -17.34
C PHE A 101 -9.25 -5.86 -18.58
N GLY A 102 -8.31 -6.74 -18.95
CA GLY A 102 -8.52 -7.68 -20.06
C GLY A 102 -9.73 -8.58 -19.83
N VAL A 103 -9.84 -9.18 -18.64
CA VAL A 103 -11.02 -9.99 -18.28
C VAL A 103 -12.30 -9.16 -18.27
N GLY A 104 -12.25 -7.93 -17.77
CA GLY A 104 -13.40 -7.03 -17.75
C GLY A 104 -13.94 -6.68 -19.13
N LEU A 105 -13.05 -6.54 -20.14
CA LEU A 105 -13.44 -6.25 -21.51
C LEU A 105 -14.04 -7.46 -22.26
N TYR A 106 -13.52 -8.65 -21.99
CA TYR A 106 -13.93 -9.87 -22.72
C TYR A 106 -15.07 -10.62 -22.04
N SER A 107 -15.42 -10.29 -20.79
CA SER A 107 -16.48 -10.98 -20.07
C SER A 107 -17.87 -10.55 -20.55
N ASN A 108 -18.68 -11.51 -20.96
CA ASN A 108 -20.10 -11.32 -21.29
C ASN A 108 -21.02 -11.33 -20.05
N ILE A 109 -20.46 -11.50 -18.86
CA ILE A 109 -21.21 -11.52 -17.60
C ILE A 109 -21.02 -10.16 -16.93
N ASP A 110 -22.10 -9.37 -16.86
CA ASP A 110 -22.08 -8.00 -16.34
C ASP A 110 -21.46 -7.87 -14.93
N MET A 111 -21.71 -8.85 -14.07
CA MET A 111 -21.14 -8.88 -12.71
C MET A 111 -19.62 -9.02 -12.76
N ILE A 112 -19.08 -9.92 -13.58
CA ILE A 112 -17.63 -10.16 -13.70
C ILE A 112 -16.97 -8.95 -14.35
N SER A 113 -17.54 -8.43 -15.42
CA SER A 113 -17.04 -7.22 -16.10
C SER A 113 -16.95 -6.03 -15.14
N SER A 114 -18.00 -5.79 -14.36
CA SER A 114 -18.05 -4.71 -13.37
C SER A 114 -17.00 -4.90 -12.28
N LEU A 115 -16.87 -6.10 -11.72
CA LEU A 115 -15.87 -6.42 -10.69
C LEU A 115 -14.46 -6.22 -11.22
N CYS A 116 -14.14 -6.77 -12.37
CA CYS A 116 -12.80 -6.67 -12.96
C CYS A 116 -12.42 -5.23 -13.32
N THR A 117 -13.35 -4.45 -13.83
CA THR A 117 -13.13 -3.02 -14.12
C THR A 117 -12.85 -2.23 -12.83
N LEU A 118 -13.60 -2.50 -11.77
CA LEU A 118 -13.37 -1.86 -10.47
C LEU A 118 -12.04 -2.27 -9.85
N MET A 119 -11.64 -3.54 -9.98
CA MET A 119 -10.35 -4.04 -9.52
C MET A 119 -9.19 -3.41 -10.30
N ALA A 120 -9.30 -3.34 -11.63
CA ALA A 120 -8.31 -2.69 -12.49
C ALA A 120 -8.09 -1.23 -12.10
N ARG A 121 -9.18 -0.46 -11.95
CA ARG A 121 -9.12 0.93 -11.48
C ARG A 121 -8.54 1.03 -10.07
N GLY A 122 -8.95 0.15 -9.17
CA GLY A 122 -8.44 0.07 -7.81
C GLY A 122 -6.94 -0.14 -7.73
N ALA A 123 -6.37 -0.96 -8.62
CA ALA A 123 -4.93 -1.19 -8.71
C ALA A 123 -4.15 0.09 -9.02
N LEU A 124 -4.62 0.88 -10.00
CA LEU A 124 -3.98 2.14 -10.37
C LEU A 124 -4.10 3.19 -9.27
N ILE A 125 -5.28 3.32 -8.64
CA ILE A 125 -5.48 4.24 -7.52
C ILE A 125 -4.57 3.86 -6.36
N SER A 126 -4.52 2.59 -5.98
CA SER A 126 -3.68 2.11 -4.89
C SER A 126 -2.19 2.35 -5.17
N MET A 127 -1.74 2.12 -6.40
CA MET A 127 -0.36 2.41 -6.81
C MET A 127 -0.01 3.88 -6.57
N VAL A 128 -0.83 4.81 -7.05
CA VAL A 128 -0.60 6.24 -6.88
C VAL A 128 -0.63 6.65 -5.41
N VAL A 129 -1.64 6.18 -4.67
CA VAL A 129 -1.80 6.48 -3.25
C VAL A 129 -0.61 5.98 -2.43
N VAL A 130 -0.16 4.74 -2.65
CA VAL A 130 1.00 4.17 -1.94
C VAL A 130 2.27 4.95 -2.26
N ILE A 131 2.54 5.26 -3.54
CA ILE A 131 3.77 5.98 -3.94
C ILE A 131 3.81 7.41 -3.38
N LEU A 132 2.66 8.09 -3.24
CA LEU A 132 2.61 9.47 -2.76
C LEU A 132 2.43 9.57 -1.24
N LEU A 133 1.49 8.84 -0.67
CA LEU A 133 1.14 8.99 0.74
C LEU A 133 2.10 8.26 1.67
N LEU A 134 2.58 7.07 1.29
CA LEU A 134 3.42 6.28 2.19
C LEU A 134 4.75 6.97 2.54
N PRO A 135 5.50 7.56 1.58
CA PRO A 135 6.69 8.34 1.88
C PRO A 135 6.39 9.55 2.77
N THR A 136 5.27 10.22 2.52
CA THR A 136 4.83 11.36 3.33
C THR A 136 4.54 10.94 4.78
N MET A 137 3.87 9.81 4.97
CA MET A 137 3.61 9.23 6.29
C MET A 137 4.91 8.84 7.01
N PHE A 138 5.89 8.26 6.31
CA PHE A 138 7.21 8.00 6.89
C PHE A 138 7.91 9.29 7.33
N MET A 139 7.78 10.37 6.57
CA MET A 139 8.33 11.68 6.94
C MET A 139 7.69 12.27 8.19
N ILE A 140 6.39 12.11 8.38
CA ILE A 140 5.66 12.65 9.54
C ILE A 140 5.88 11.78 10.78
N PHE A 141 5.74 10.47 10.63
CA PHE A 141 5.73 9.52 11.76
C PHE A 141 7.09 8.86 12.04
N ASP A 142 8.20 9.32 11.44
CA ASP A 142 9.53 8.73 11.61
C ASP A 142 9.91 8.53 13.10
N LYS A 143 9.73 9.57 13.94
CA LYS A 143 10.03 9.49 15.38
C LYS A 143 9.22 8.39 16.08
N VAL A 144 7.93 8.26 15.75
CA VAL A 144 7.05 7.25 16.35
C VAL A 144 7.44 5.85 15.85
N ILE A 145 7.80 5.71 14.59
CA ILE A 145 8.25 4.45 13.99
C ILE A 145 9.54 3.95 14.67
N ILE A 146 10.51 4.83 14.90
CA ILE A 146 11.77 4.49 15.56
C ILE A 146 11.52 4.04 17.00
N HIS A 147 10.77 4.80 17.79
CA HIS A 147 10.48 4.46 19.18
C HIS A 147 9.65 3.19 19.36
N THR A 148 8.76 2.89 18.42
CA THR A 148 7.85 1.74 18.52
C THR A 148 8.43 0.46 17.90
N SER A 149 9.48 0.57 17.06
CA SER A 149 10.09 -0.59 16.40
C SER A 149 11.19 -1.19 17.25
N ALA A 150 10.99 -2.43 17.73
CA ALA A 150 11.91 -3.12 18.64
C ALA A 150 13.35 -3.28 18.09
N GLY A 151 13.55 -3.24 16.75
CA GLY A 151 14.87 -3.32 16.13
C GLY A 151 15.75 -2.09 16.35
N PHE A 152 15.15 -0.91 16.47
CA PHE A 152 15.88 0.34 16.74
C PHE A 152 16.20 0.54 18.22
N ARG A 153 15.32 0.10 19.10
CA ARG A 153 15.48 0.19 20.56
C ARG A 153 16.69 -0.59 21.08
N ASN A 154 17.08 -1.67 20.42
CA ASN A 154 18.27 -2.43 20.80
C ASN A 154 19.59 -1.75 20.38
N LYS A 155 19.57 -0.91 19.37
CA LYS A 155 20.76 -0.20 18.89
C LYS A 155 21.06 1.04 19.73
N GLU A 156 20.04 1.77 20.17
CA GLU A 156 20.21 2.87 21.14
C GLU A 156 20.86 2.39 22.45
N LYS A 157 20.43 1.25 22.98
CA LYS A 157 21.02 0.65 24.18
C LYS A 157 22.46 0.17 24.01
N GLN A 158 22.93 -0.08 22.78
CA GLN A 158 24.33 -0.48 22.52
C GLN A 158 25.27 0.72 22.34
N ILE A 159 24.72 1.91 22.08
CA ILE A 159 25.51 3.15 21.93
C ILE A 159 25.66 3.86 23.29
N GLU A 160 24.77 3.59 24.25
CA GLU A 160 24.82 4.13 25.60
C GLU A 160 25.68 3.29 26.59
N GLN A 161 26.24 2.17 26.14
CA GLN A 161 27.21 1.34 26.88
C GLN A 161 28.63 1.50 26.34
#